data_c2055ecbdc4d7fb01032d9541c54264f
#
_entry.id   c2055ecbdc4d7fb01032d9541c54264f
#
_cell.length_a   1.000
_cell.length_b   1.000
_cell.length_c   1.000
_cell.angle_alpha   90.00
_cell.angle_beta   90.00
_cell.angle_gamma   90.00
#
_symmetry.space_group_name_H-M   'P 1'
#
loop_
_entity.id
_entity.type
_entity.pdbx_description
1 polymer ?
#
loop_
_entity_poly.entity_id
_entity_poly.type
_entity_poly.pdbx_seq_one_letter_code
_entity_poly.pdbx_strand_id
1 'polypeptide(L)'
;MNEIVNYSVEELINKISNSQITSVEICEAYIERVNKFEKDINAWAFFDKELLLEKAKESDAYKKSGKPTGPLHGIPVAVKDIVGTLDMPTECGTPIRKGKSYSQNAEIIDLLTSSGAIEIGRAHV
;
A
#
# COMPACT_ATOMS: atom_id res chain seq x y z
N MET A 1 1.67 -14.30 15.21
CA MET A 1 1.53 -13.49 13.99
C MET A 1 0.17 -12.80 14.03
N ASN A 2 0.09 -11.57 13.57
CA ASN A 2 -1.14 -10.79 13.60
C ASN A 2 -2.19 -11.43 12.67
N GLU A 3 -3.41 -11.65 13.16
CA GLU A 3 -4.51 -12.25 12.39
C GLU A 3 -4.95 -11.40 11.18
N ILE A 4 -4.69 -10.10 11.22
CA ILE A 4 -5.08 -9.16 10.15
C ILE A 4 -4.59 -9.63 8.78
N VAL A 5 -3.41 -10.24 8.69
CA VAL A 5 -2.84 -10.73 7.43
C VAL A 5 -3.63 -11.90 6.80
N ASN A 6 -4.56 -12.48 7.54
CA ASN A 6 -5.39 -13.59 7.06
C ASN A 6 -6.76 -13.13 6.57
N TYR A 7 -7.14 -11.88 6.80
CA TYR A 7 -8.43 -11.36 6.34
C TYR A 7 -8.43 -11.12 4.83
N SER A 8 -9.57 -11.40 4.21
CA SER A 8 -9.82 -11.01 2.83
C SER A 8 -9.95 -9.48 2.72
N VAL A 9 -9.86 -8.98 1.50
CA VAL A 9 -10.08 -7.53 1.24
C VAL A 9 -11.47 -7.10 1.70
N GLU A 10 -12.49 -7.91 1.46
CA GLU A 10 -13.86 -7.63 1.89
C GLU A 10 -13.97 -7.53 3.42
N GLU A 11 -13.35 -8.45 4.15
CA GLU A 11 -13.31 -8.42 5.62
C GLU A 11 -12.60 -7.17 6.13
N LEU A 12 -11.48 -6.79 5.51
CA LEU A 12 -10.75 -5.57 5.88
C LEU A 12 -11.59 -4.32 5.63
N ILE A 13 -12.26 -4.22 4.48
CA ILE A 13 -13.15 -3.10 4.15
C ILE A 13 -14.26 -2.98 5.20
N ASN A 14 -14.93 -4.09 5.53
CA ASN A 14 -15.99 -4.11 6.53
C ASN A 14 -15.50 -3.70 7.92
N LYS A 15 -14.33 -4.19 8.34
CA LYS A 15 -13.75 -3.85 9.64
C LYS A 15 -13.33 -2.38 9.73
N ILE A 16 -12.78 -1.81 8.67
CA ILE A 16 -12.47 -0.37 8.61
C ILE A 16 -13.76 0.44 8.69
N SER A 17 -14.76 0.09 7.89
CA SER A 17 -16.06 0.79 7.85
C SER A 17 -16.73 0.81 9.21
N ASN A 18 -16.66 -0.29 9.94
CA ASN A 18 -17.23 -0.44 11.28
C ASN A 18 -16.30 0.07 12.40
N SER A 19 -15.21 0.70 12.07
CA SER A 19 -14.22 1.23 13.03
C SER A 19 -13.66 0.15 13.99
N GLN A 20 -13.60 -1.09 13.54
CA GLN A 20 -13.03 -2.21 14.29
C GLN A 20 -11.52 -2.29 14.18
N ILE A 21 -10.97 -1.85 13.03
CA ILE A 21 -9.53 -1.73 12.79
C ILE A 21 -9.24 -0.44 12.02
N THR A 22 -8.00 0.00 12.10
CA THR A 22 -7.50 1.17 11.39
C THR A 22 -6.59 0.76 10.22
N SER A 23 -6.39 1.66 9.27
CA SER A 23 -5.43 1.46 8.19
C SER A 23 -4.01 1.32 8.73
N VAL A 24 -3.67 2.05 9.79
CA VAL A 24 -2.36 1.91 10.47
C VAL A 24 -2.16 0.50 10.99
N GLU A 25 -3.14 -0.09 11.69
CA GLU A 25 -3.05 -1.45 12.21
C GLU A 25 -2.87 -2.49 11.10
N ILE A 26 -3.55 -2.31 9.97
CA ILE A 26 -3.39 -3.18 8.80
C ILE A 26 -1.97 -3.09 8.25
N CYS A 27 -1.46 -1.87 8.05
CA CYS A 27 -0.12 -1.66 7.51
C CYS A 27 0.96 -2.16 8.46
N GLU A 28 0.81 -1.99 9.76
CA GLU A 28 1.72 -2.54 10.77
C GLU A 28 1.78 -4.07 10.70
N ALA A 29 0.63 -4.73 10.54
CA ALA A 29 0.58 -6.17 10.40
C ALA A 29 1.33 -6.66 9.15
N TYR A 30 1.19 -5.98 8.03
CA TYR A 30 1.93 -6.31 6.82
C TYR A 30 3.42 -5.99 6.93
N ILE A 31 3.79 -4.89 7.57
CA ILE A 31 5.21 -4.57 7.85
C ILE A 31 5.86 -5.67 8.68
N GLU A 32 5.18 -6.15 9.73
CA GLU A 32 5.66 -7.28 10.54
C GLU A 32 5.90 -8.52 9.68
N ARG A 33 4.96 -8.83 8.79
CA ARG A 33 5.08 -9.96 7.87
C ARG A 33 6.26 -9.80 6.89
N VAL A 34 6.41 -8.62 6.30
CA VAL A 34 7.56 -8.30 5.43
C VAL A 34 8.87 -8.47 6.18
N ASN A 35 9.00 -7.87 7.37
CA ASN A 35 10.20 -8.00 8.18
C ASN A 35 10.58 -9.45 8.48
N LYS A 36 9.59 -10.31 8.64
CA LYS A 36 9.80 -11.74 8.95
C LYS A 36 10.28 -12.56 7.75
N PHE A 37 9.72 -12.31 6.57
CA PHE A 37 9.88 -13.22 5.43
C PHE A 37 10.68 -12.64 4.25
N GLU A 38 10.87 -11.32 4.18
CA GLU A 38 11.47 -10.69 2.98
C GLU A 38 12.89 -11.15 2.70
N LYS A 39 13.67 -11.47 3.74
CA LYS A 39 15.04 -11.97 3.57
C LYS A 39 15.10 -13.27 2.75
N ASP A 40 14.07 -14.10 2.91
CA ASP A 40 14.01 -15.40 2.25
C ASP A 40 13.28 -15.33 0.90
N ILE A 41 12.29 -14.42 0.78
CA ILE A 41 11.41 -14.34 -0.40
C ILE A 41 11.93 -13.32 -1.41
N ASN A 42 12.43 -12.17 -0.95
CA ASN A 42 12.89 -11.08 -1.81
C ASN A 42 11.82 -10.65 -2.83
N ALA A 43 10.61 -10.37 -2.32
CA ALA A 43 9.46 -10.02 -3.14
C ALA A 43 9.45 -8.54 -3.57
N TRP A 44 10.03 -7.66 -2.77
CA TRP A 44 9.91 -6.22 -2.93
C TRP A 44 11.11 -5.60 -3.64
N ALA A 45 10.89 -4.89 -4.73
CA ALA A 45 11.86 -4.02 -5.36
C ALA A 45 12.02 -2.70 -4.59
N PHE A 46 10.92 -2.21 -4.00
CA PHE A 46 10.90 -1.03 -3.14
C PHE A 46 9.85 -1.23 -2.05
N PHE A 47 10.26 -1.01 -0.81
CA PHE A 47 9.37 -1.06 0.36
C PHE A 47 9.89 -0.08 1.41
N ASP A 48 9.09 0.94 1.71
CA ASP A 48 9.41 1.97 2.70
C ASP A 48 8.32 2.01 3.77
N LYS A 49 8.63 1.47 4.94
CA LYS A 49 7.67 1.35 6.03
C LYS A 49 7.22 2.71 6.58
N GLU A 50 8.10 3.69 6.60
CA GLU A 50 7.78 5.04 7.08
C GLU A 50 6.78 5.71 6.13
N LEU A 51 7.02 5.65 4.84
CA LEU A 51 6.11 6.17 3.81
C LEU A 51 4.75 5.47 3.88
N LEU A 52 4.74 4.15 4.04
CA LEU A 52 3.50 3.38 4.17
C LEU A 52 2.69 3.79 5.38
N LEU A 53 3.33 3.93 6.55
CA LEU A 53 2.66 4.33 7.78
C LEU A 53 2.15 5.77 7.72
N GLU A 54 2.87 6.67 7.06
CA GLU A 54 2.43 8.04 6.83
C GLU A 54 1.12 8.06 6.03
N LYS A 55 1.07 7.33 4.91
CA LYS A 55 -0.14 7.19 4.10
C LYS A 55 -1.31 6.55 4.88
N ALA A 56 -1.03 5.56 5.70
CA ALA A 56 -2.04 4.92 6.55
C ALA A 56 -2.63 5.91 7.58
N LYS A 57 -1.78 6.71 8.20
CA LYS A 57 -2.22 7.77 9.14
C LYS A 57 -3.09 8.82 8.45
N GLU A 58 -2.73 9.22 7.22
CA GLU A 58 -3.55 10.13 6.42
C GLU A 58 -4.92 9.54 6.11
N SER A 59 -4.99 8.25 5.76
CA SER A 59 -6.25 7.54 5.53
C SER A 59 -7.14 7.51 6.78
N ASP A 60 -6.56 7.21 7.94
CA ASP A 60 -7.29 7.18 9.19
C ASP A 60 -7.79 8.57 9.60
N ALA A 61 -6.97 9.60 9.40
CA ALA A 61 -7.35 11.00 9.65
C ALA A 61 -8.49 11.44 8.71
N TYR A 62 -8.43 11.05 7.45
CA TYR A 62 -9.47 11.34 6.46
C TYR A 62 -10.81 10.74 6.90
N LYS A 63 -10.83 9.48 7.31
CA LYS A 63 -12.04 8.82 7.82
C LYS A 63 -12.60 9.54 9.06
N LYS A 64 -11.75 9.92 9.99
CA LYS A 64 -12.15 10.66 11.20
C LYS A 64 -12.75 12.03 10.90
N SER A 65 -12.39 12.65 9.77
CA SER A 65 -12.95 13.94 9.36
C SER A 65 -14.43 13.87 8.97
N GLY A 66 -15.00 12.67 8.81
CA GLY A 66 -16.38 12.46 8.44
C GLY A 66 -16.67 12.59 6.95
N LYS A 67 -15.63 12.82 6.12
CA LYS A 67 -15.79 12.87 4.67
C LYS A 67 -16.11 11.50 4.08
N PRO A 68 -16.82 11.44 2.94
CA PRO A 68 -17.09 10.16 2.27
C PRO A 68 -15.81 9.42 1.91
N THR A 69 -15.74 8.14 2.27
CA THR A 69 -14.60 7.28 1.94
C THR A 69 -14.87 6.50 0.67
N GLY A 70 -13.80 6.25 -0.11
CA GLY A 70 -13.86 5.43 -1.31
C GLY A 70 -14.04 3.93 -1.00
N PRO A 71 -14.34 3.11 -2.02
CA PRO A 71 -14.60 1.68 -1.83
C PRO A 71 -13.41 0.86 -1.36
N LEU A 72 -12.19 1.34 -1.55
CA LEU A 72 -10.95 0.70 -1.10
C LEU A 72 -10.22 1.49 -0.01
N HIS A 73 -10.94 2.32 0.72
CA HIS A 73 -10.36 3.20 1.72
C HIS A 73 -9.48 2.47 2.72
N GLY A 74 -8.21 2.89 2.81
CA GLY A 74 -7.25 2.36 3.77
C GLY A 74 -6.68 0.97 3.44
N ILE A 75 -7.00 0.43 2.26
CA ILE A 75 -6.53 -0.89 1.84
C ILE A 75 -5.17 -0.79 1.16
N PRO A 76 -4.13 -1.47 1.67
CA PRO A 76 -2.82 -1.50 1.01
C PRO A 76 -2.84 -2.39 -0.23
N VAL A 77 -2.27 -1.91 -1.31
CA VAL A 77 -2.18 -2.61 -2.61
C VAL A 77 -0.73 -2.65 -3.08
N ALA A 78 -0.23 -3.84 -3.41
CA ALA A 78 1.08 -4.00 -4.02
C ALA A 78 1.01 -3.71 -5.53
N VAL A 79 1.99 -2.99 -6.03
CA VAL A 79 2.08 -2.60 -7.44
C VAL A 79 3.33 -3.19 -8.05
N LYS A 80 3.18 -3.86 -9.18
CA LYS A 80 4.33 -4.42 -9.91
C LYS A 80 5.25 -3.31 -10.40
N ASP A 81 6.55 -3.52 -10.33
CA ASP A 81 7.59 -2.53 -10.63
C ASP A 81 7.78 -2.27 -12.15
N ILE A 82 6.69 -2.30 -12.90
CA ILE A 82 6.59 -1.85 -14.29
C ILE A 82 5.49 -0.81 -14.47
N VAL A 83 4.65 -0.62 -13.45
CA VAL A 83 3.54 0.33 -13.47
C VAL A 83 4.04 1.67 -12.93
N GLY A 84 3.99 2.71 -13.73
CA GLY A 84 4.51 4.04 -13.36
C GLY A 84 3.80 4.67 -12.18
N THR A 85 4.57 5.15 -11.20
CA THR A 85 4.08 5.93 -10.06
C THR A 85 4.96 7.15 -9.81
N LEU A 86 4.36 8.19 -9.21
CA LEU A 86 5.07 9.44 -8.90
C LEU A 86 5.97 9.34 -7.66
N ASP A 87 5.50 8.64 -6.64
CA ASP A 87 6.07 8.69 -5.30
C ASP A 87 7.01 7.53 -4.96
N MET A 88 7.14 6.57 -5.87
CA MET A 88 8.06 5.44 -5.72
C MET A 88 8.82 5.20 -7.03
N PRO A 89 10.06 4.67 -6.97
CA PRO A 89 10.80 4.32 -8.18
C PRO A 89 10.07 3.26 -8.99
N THR A 90 10.16 3.34 -10.32
CA THR A 90 9.71 2.31 -11.27
C THR A 90 10.93 1.89 -12.07
N GLU A 91 11.59 0.82 -11.63
CA GLU A 91 12.90 0.42 -12.15
C GLU A 91 12.83 -0.67 -13.20
N CYS A 92 11.69 -1.33 -13.34
CA CYS A 92 11.43 -2.37 -14.34
C CYS A 92 12.44 -3.54 -14.31
N GLY A 93 13.08 -3.77 -13.15
CA GLY A 93 14.10 -4.82 -13.01
C GLY A 93 15.41 -4.55 -13.74
N THR A 94 15.68 -3.31 -14.14
CA THR A 94 16.90 -2.94 -14.89
C THR A 94 17.72 -1.87 -14.19
N PRO A 95 19.08 -2.02 -14.12
CA PRO A 95 19.96 -1.01 -13.54
C PRO A 95 19.91 0.36 -14.23
N ILE A 96 19.51 0.39 -15.51
CA ILE A 96 19.39 1.62 -16.30
C ILE A 96 18.36 2.58 -15.67
N ARG A 97 17.34 2.03 -15.02
CA ARG A 97 16.27 2.80 -14.40
C ARG A 97 16.40 2.94 -12.89
N LYS A 98 17.53 2.59 -12.31
CA LYS A 98 17.73 2.64 -10.86
C LYS A 98 17.39 4.03 -10.28
N GLY A 99 16.49 4.05 -9.30
CA GLY A 99 16.04 5.27 -8.62
C GLY A 99 15.13 6.18 -9.45
N LYS A 100 14.76 5.78 -10.68
CA LYS A 100 13.94 6.61 -11.57
C LYS A 100 12.44 6.40 -11.34
N SER A 101 11.70 7.50 -11.27
CA SER A 101 10.25 7.53 -11.23
C SER A 101 9.70 8.12 -12.53
N TYR A 102 8.41 7.91 -12.78
CA TYR A 102 7.71 8.60 -13.86
C TYR A 102 7.22 9.98 -13.42
N SER A 103 6.95 10.87 -14.39
CA SER A 103 6.44 12.21 -14.14
C SER A 103 4.94 12.25 -13.83
N GLN A 104 4.25 11.15 -14.00
CA GLN A 104 2.83 10.99 -13.70
C GLN A 104 2.52 9.53 -13.34
N ASN A 105 1.45 9.33 -12.60
CA ASN A 105 0.96 7.99 -12.32
C ASN A 105 0.36 7.34 -13.57
N ALA A 106 0.49 6.01 -13.70
CA ALA A 106 -0.35 5.25 -14.60
C ALA A 106 -1.84 5.42 -14.20
N GLU A 107 -2.74 5.35 -15.15
CA GLU A 107 -4.18 5.52 -14.91
C GLU A 107 -4.72 4.61 -13.80
N ILE A 108 -4.29 3.35 -13.77
CA ILE A 108 -4.70 2.40 -12.73
C ILE A 108 -4.31 2.87 -11.32
N ILE A 109 -3.19 3.56 -11.18
CA ILE A 109 -2.74 4.10 -9.89
C ILE A 109 -3.64 5.23 -9.44
N ASP A 110 -4.02 6.12 -10.34
CA ASP A 110 -4.97 7.20 -10.03
C ASP A 110 -6.35 6.65 -9.66
N LEU A 111 -6.81 5.60 -10.33
CA LEU A 111 -8.07 4.92 -10.01
C LEU A 111 -8.01 4.27 -8.62
N LEU A 112 -6.93 3.58 -8.29
CA LEU A 112 -6.74 2.94 -6.98
C LEU A 112 -6.69 3.99 -5.85
N THR A 113 -5.88 5.03 -6.03
CA THR A 113 -5.73 6.09 -5.02
C THR A 113 -7.02 6.89 -4.83
N SER A 114 -7.74 7.21 -5.90
CA SER A 114 -9.02 7.90 -5.80
C SER A 114 -10.11 7.02 -5.15
N SER A 115 -9.95 5.70 -5.20
CA SER A 115 -10.78 4.74 -4.47
C SER A 115 -10.40 4.60 -3.00
N GLY A 116 -9.33 5.27 -2.56
CA GLY A 116 -8.85 5.25 -1.18
C GLY A 116 -7.78 4.20 -0.88
N ALA A 117 -7.33 3.44 -1.87
CA ALA A 117 -6.27 2.45 -1.69
C ALA A 117 -4.91 3.13 -1.38
N ILE A 118 -4.05 2.40 -0.68
CA ILE A 118 -2.69 2.82 -0.34
C ILE A 118 -1.71 1.92 -1.10
N GLU A 119 -0.76 2.51 -1.82
CA GLU A 119 0.31 1.74 -2.44
C GLU A 119 1.30 1.29 -1.37
N ILE A 120 1.39 -0.02 -1.13
CA ILE A 120 2.24 -0.59 -0.07
C ILE A 120 3.70 -0.65 -0.47
N GLY A 121 3.99 -0.81 -1.75
CA GLY A 121 5.34 -0.94 -2.29
C GLY A 121 5.35 -1.45 -3.71
N ARG A 122 6.55 -1.70 -4.22
CA ARG A 122 6.81 -2.14 -5.60
C ARG A 122 7.25 -3.59 -5.60
N ALA A 123 6.46 -4.47 -6.17
CA ALA A 123 6.82 -5.88 -6.29
C ALA A 123 7.76 -6.11 -7.49
N HIS A 124 8.72 -7.03 -7.36
CA HIS A 124 9.62 -7.40 -8.45
C HIS A 124 8.87 -7.86 -9.70
N VAL A 125 9.41 -7.51 -10.85
CA VAL A 125 8.92 -7.98 -12.16
C VAL A 125 9.23 -9.45 -12.38
#